data_eff6eef6fabf54b904978776a9ad6db8
#
_entry.id   eff6eef6fabf54b904978776a9ad6db8
#
_cell.length_a   1.000
_cell.length_b   1.000
_cell.length_c   1.000
_cell.angle_alpha   90.00
_cell.angle_beta   90.00
_cell.angle_gamma   90.00
#
_symmetry.space_group_name_H-M   'P 1'
#
loop_
_entity.id
_entity.type
_entity.pdbx_description
1 polymer ?
#
loop_
_entity_poly.entity_id
_entity_poly.type
_entity_poly.pdbx_seq_one_letter_code
_entity_poly.pdbx_strand_id
1 'polypeptide(L)'
;FFGYAIVCTLVVDWLSKRPKGYWLVSVIVGLAVVGGMAAQWCYSYSWGMKEYVYRGEIGMRLAEMAHENDTLFLEPAGYIPYYSGLYTYDEAGLGSPLVLHYRDLYQTPWWIRFVEDAKPDWIIQREHFKKFTTYQGYTLNETEQQWFLDHYHLVDEISYQPQDFTTQPFLTRLLSMGSADSYLIYEINR
;
A
#
# COMPACT_ATOMS: atom_id res chain seq x y z
N PHE A 1 -10.49 2.58 -18.52
CA PHE A 1 -10.87 1.65 -19.60
C PHE A 1 -11.68 2.33 -20.71
N PHE A 2 -12.74 3.09 -20.40
CA PHE A 2 -13.58 3.75 -21.40
C PHE A 2 -12.80 4.72 -22.32
N GLY A 3 -11.88 5.50 -21.79
CA GLY A 3 -11.08 6.44 -22.59
C GLY A 3 -10.19 5.73 -23.63
N TYR A 4 -9.61 4.59 -23.28
CA TYR A 4 -8.82 3.78 -24.21
C TYR A 4 -9.65 3.21 -25.37
N ALA A 5 -10.84 2.69 -25.07
CA ALA A 5 -11.73 2.16 -26.11
C ALA A 5 -12.15 3.25 -27.11
N ILE A 6 -12.45 4.45 -26.64
CA ILE A 6 -12.80 5.59 -27.50
C ILE A 6 -11.62 5.97 -28.39
N VAL A 7 -10.41 6.12 -27.84
CA VAL A 7 -9.21 6.47 -28.60
C VAL A 7 -8.90 5.40 -29.65
N CYS A 8 -8.96 4.11 -29.29
CA CYS A 8 -8.77 3.00 -30.23
C CYS A 8 -9.78 3.05 -31.37
N THR A 9 -11.07 3.29 -31.09
CA THR A 9 -12.12 3.37 -32.12
C THR A 9 -11.89 4.53 -33.08
N LEU A 10 -11.55 5.71 -32.56
CA LEU A 10 -11.25 6.89 -33.38
C LEU A 10 -10.01 6.70 -34.25
N VAL A 11 -8.96 6.06 -33.73
CA VAL A 11 -7.74 5.75 -34.46
C VAL A 11 -8.03 4.74 -35.57
N VAL A 12 -8.78 3.68 -35.28
CA VAL A 12 -9.17 2.67 -36.31
C VAL A 12 -10.04 3.28 -37.38
N ASP A 13 -11.04 4.10 -37.04
CA ASP A 13 -11.88 4.79 -38.04
C ASP A 13 -11.06 5.76 -38.91
N TRP A 14 -10.18 6.53 -38.31
CA TRP A 14 -9.28 7.44 -39.04
C TRP A 14 -8.36 6.69 -39.99
N LEU A 15 -7.79 5.56 -39.57
CA LEU A 15 -6.88 4.73 -40.39
C LEU A 15 -7.62 4.01 -41.53
N SER A 16 -8.87 3.58 -41.31
CA SER A 16 -9.67 2.88 -42.33
C SER A 16 -9.98 3.76 -43.56
N LYS A 17 -9.98 5.09 -43.40
CA LYS A 17 -10.23 6.08 -44.43
C LYS A 17 -8.97 6.46 -45.26
N ARG A 18 -7.81 5.85 -44.98
CA ARG A 18 -6.54 6.19 -45.58
C ARG A 18 -6.11 5.20 -46.66
N PRO A 19 -5.30 5.63 -47.65
CA PRO A 19 -4.82 4.75 -48.71
C PRO A 19 -3.96 3.58 -48.19
N LYS A 20 -3.87 2.50 -49.00
CA LYS A 20 -3.30 1.19 -48.64
C LYS A 20 -1.93 1.17 -47.94
N GLY A 21 -1.15 2.24 -48.01
CA GLY A 21 0.16 2.35 -47.32
C GLY A 21 0.08 2.49 -45.80
N TYR A 22 -1.08 2.82 -45.24
CA TYR A 22 -1.24 3.04 -43.79
C TYR A 22 -1.55 1.78 -42.96
N TRP A 23 -1.75 0.62 -43.63
CA TRP A 23 -2.04 -0.63 -42.92
C TRP A 23 -0.93 -1.01 -41.92
N LEU A 24 0.35 -0.77 -42.30
CA LEU A 24 1.50 -1.06 -41.45
C LEU A 24 1.48 -0.19 -40.19
N VAL A 25 1.16 1.08 -40.32
CA VAL A 25 1.00 2.01 -39.16
C VAL A 25 -0.14 1.54 -38.27
N SER A 26 -1.26 1.09 -38.84
CA SER A 26 -2.40 0.56 -38.08
C SER A 26 -2.03 -0.67 -37.25
N VAL A 27 -1.25 -1.59 -37.86
CA VAL A 27 -0.76 -2.79 -37.19
C VAL A 27 0.19 -2.42 -36.07
N ILE A 28 1.13 -1.51 -36.29
CA ILE A 28 2.07 -1.05 -35.24
C ILE A 28 1.32 -0.41 -34.06
N VAL A 29 0.37 0.49 -34.35
CA VAL A 29 -0.45 1.13 -33.32
C VAL A 29 -1.28 0.09 -32.59
N GLY A 30 -1.90 -0.86 -33.28
CA GLY A 30 -2.65 -1.96 -32.66
C GLY A 30 -1.78 -2.80 -31.72
N LEU A 31 -0.59 -3.18 -32.14
CA LEU A 31 0.37 -3.93 -31.32
C LEU A 31 0.84 -3.12 -30.10
N ALA A 32 1.09 -1.82 -30.27
CA ALA A 32 1.47 -0.94 -29.16
C ALA A 32 0.34 -0.83 -28.10
N VAL A 33 -0.91 -0.71 -28.55
CA VAL A 33 -2.09 -0.66 -27.65
C VAL A 33 -2.24 -1.99 -26.90
N VAL A 34 -2.23 -3.12 -27.61
CA VAL A 34 -2.35 -4.45 -26.99
C VAL A 34 -1.19 -4.70 -26.02
N GLY A 35 0.03 -4.36 -26.41
CA GLY A 35 1.21 -4.47 -25.55
C GLY A 35 1.11 -3.61 -24.29
N GLY A 36 0.64 -2.36 -24.44
CA GLY A 36 0.39 -1.46 -23.30
C GLY A 36 -0.68 -1.99 -22.35
N MET A 37 -1.77 -2.53 -22.89
CA MET A 37 -2.83 -3.15 -22.06
C MET A 37 -2.32 -4.38 -21.32
N ALA A 38 -1.54 -5.23 -21.98
CA ALA A 38 -0.93 -6.41 -21.36
C ALA A 38 0.05 -6.01 -20.23
N ALA A 39 0.89 -5.01 -20.48
CA ALA A 39 1.81 -4.47 -19.49
C ALA A 39 1.06 -3.90 -18.26
N GLN A 40 0.02 -3.11 -18.51
CA GLN A 40 -0.82 -2.56 -17.45
C GLN A 40 -1.53 -3.66 -16.65
N TRP A 41 -2.01 -4.70 -17.32
CA TRP A 41 -2.64 -5.84 -16.64
C TRP A 41 -1.64 -6.61 -15.77
N CYS A 42 -0.44 -6.89 -16.28
CA CYS A 42 0.63 -7.52 -15.50
C CYS A 42 1.03 -6.69 -14.29
N TYR A 43 1.16 -5.37 -14.45
CA TYR A 43 1.45 -4.45 -13.36
C TYR A 43 0.36 -4.48 -12.28
N SER A 44 -0.91 -4.36 -12.67
CA SER A 44 -2.04 -4.38 -11.75
C SER A 44 -2.17 -5.71 -11.02
N TYR A 45 -1.93 -6.82 -11.72
CA TYR A 45 -1.92 -8.16 -11.13
C TYR A 45 -0.80 -8.31 -10.09
N SER A 46 0.42 -7.89 -10.44
CA SER A 46 1.58 -7.93 -9.53
C SER A 46 1.33 -7.10 -8.26
N TRP A 47 0.78 -5.89 -8.43
CA TRP A 47 0.42 -5.04 -7.31
C TRP A 47 -0.65 -5.67 -6.41
N GLY A 48 -1.72 -6.19 -7.00
CA GLY A 48 -2.79 -6.88 -6.26
C GLY A 48 -2.31 -8.10 -5.49
N MET A 49 -1.39 -8.88 -6.06
CA MET A 49 -0.78 -10.03 -5.38
C MET A 49 0.10 -9.60 -4.21
N LYS A 50 0.87 -8.51 -4.37
CA LYS A 50 1.63 -7.91 -3.26
C LYS A 50 0.72 -7.55 -2.09
N GLU A 51 -0.35 -6.82 -2.36
CA GLU A 51 -1.33 -6.42 -1.36
C GLU A 51 -1.95 -7.64 -0.66
N TYR A 52 -2.41 -8.62 -1.43
CA TYR A 52 -3.07 -9.80 -0.91
C TYR A 52 -2.14 -10.68 -0.07
N VAL A 53 -0.96 -11.02 -0.59
CA VAL A 53 -0.05 -11.97 0.07
C VAL A 53 0.54 -11.36 1.34
N TYR A 54 1.07 -10.14 1.27
CA TYR A 54 1.78 -9.55 2.42
C TYR A 54 0.86 -8.91 3.44
N ARG A 55 -0.03 -8.04 3.00
CA ARG A 55 -0.95 -7.39 3.93
C ARG A 55 -1.98 -8.37 4.46
N GLY A 56 -2.37 -9.37 3.66
CA GLY A 56 -3.19 -10.47 4.14
C GLY A 56 -2.48 -11.31 5.20
N GLU A 57 -1.21 -11.65 4.99
CA GLU A 57 -0.40 -12.38 5.98
C GLU A 57 -0.24 -11.59 7.28
N ILE A 58 0.06 -10.30 7.20
CA ILE A 58 0.14 -9.44 8.39
C ILE A 58 -1.18 -9.45 9.16
N GLY A 59 -2.30 -9.30 8.45
CA GLY A 59 -3.62 -9.34 9.09
C GLY A 59 -3.92 -10.66 9.77
N MET A 60 -3.59 -11.78 9.14
CA MET A 60 -3.78 -13.13 9.72
C MET A 60 -2.89 -13.33 10.95
N ARG A 61 -1.63 -12.92 10.90
CA ARG A 61 -0.73 -12.99 12.08
C ARG A 61 -1.23 -12.14 13.24
N LEU A 62 -1.72 -10.94 12.97
CA LEU A 62 -2.34 -10.11 14.01
C LEU A 62 -3.57 -10.77 14.62
N ALA A 63 -4.42 -11.43 13.81
CA ALA A 63 -5.58 -12.16 14.31
C ALA A 63 -5.19 -13.30 15.27
N GLU A 64 -3.98 -13.87 15.12
CA GLU A 64 -3.46 -14.93 16.01
C GLU A 64 -2.83 -14.37 17.30
N MET A 65 -2.26 -13.16 17.24
CA MET A 65 -1.53 -12.55 18.36
C MET A 65 -2.39 -11.63 19.22
N ALA A 66 -3.32 -10.90 18.60
CA ALA A 66 -4.10 -9.87 19.25
C ALA A 66 -5.28 -10.45 20.06
N HIS A 67 -5.73 -9.67 21.04
CA HIS A 67 -6.92 -9.99 21.84
C HIS A 67 -8.18 -9.36 21.20
N GLU A 68 -9.35 -9.87 21.56
CA GLU A 68 -10.64 -9.54 20.91
C GLU A 68 -10.97 -8.03 20.86
N ASN A 69 -10.52 -7.26 21.84
CA ASN A 69 -10.80 -5.82 21.93
C ASN A 69 -9.58 -4.94 21.64
N ASP A 70 -8.49 -5.52 21.17
CA ASP A 70 -7.31 -4.75 20.82
C ASP A 70 -7.61 -3.82 19.64
N THR A 71 -6.92 -2.69 19.64
CA THR A 71 -7.01 -1.65 18.61
C THR A 71 -5.76 -1.60 17.76
N LEU A 72 -5.93 -1.23 16.50
CA LEU A 72 -4.86 -1.17 15.51
C LEU A 72 -4.73 0.23 14.92
N PHE A 73 -3.52 0.74 14.80
CA PHE A 73 -3.22 1.98 14.07
C PHE A 73 -2.25 1.72 12.93
N LEU A 74 -2.65 2.06 11.70
CA LEU A 74 -1.83 1.80 10.51
C LEU A 74 -2.16 2.74 9.34
N GLU A 75 -1.19 2.88 8.40
CA GLU A 75 -1.40 3.66 7.18
C GLU A 75 -2.22 2.93 6.13
N PRO A 76 -1.96 1.67 5.77
CA PRO A 76 -2.70 1.06 4.68
C PRO A 76 -3.96 0.37 5.18
N ALA A 77 -5.08 1.07 5.21
CA ALA A 77 -6.38 0.43 5.34
C ALA A 77 -6.59 -0.63 4.23
N GLY A 78 -7.35 -1.68 4.49
CA GLY A 78 -7.66 -2.72 3.51
C GLY A 78 -7.45 -4.14 4.05
N TYR A 79 -6.51 -4.88 3.49
CA TYR A 79 -6.32 -6.30 3.83
C TYR A 79 -5.96 -6.55 5.29
N ILE A 80 -5.10 -5.71 5.89
CA ILE A 80 -4.67 -5.90 7.29
C ILE A 80 -5.85 -5.81 8.25
N PRO A 81 -6.66 -4.72 8.26
CA PRO A 81 -7.85 -4.65 9.10
C PRO A 81 -8.87 -5.76 8.80
N TYR A 82 -9.05 -6.09 7.53
CA TYR A 82 -10.02 -7.12 7.11
C TYR A 82 -9.69 -8.49 7.70
N TYR A 83 -8.43 -8.92 7.64
CA TYR A 83 -8.03 -10.23 8.13
C TYR A 83 -7.75 -10.26 9.64
N SER A 84 -7.32 -9.17 10.24
CA SER A 84 -7.13 -9.09 11.70
C SER A 84 -8.45 -9.01 12.47
N GLY A 85 -9.48 -8.43 11.88
CA GLY A 85 -10.76 -8.18 12.54
C GLY A 85 -10.70 -7.11 13.64
N LEU A 86 -9.56 -6.42 13.82
CA LEU A 86 -9.35 -5.44 14.86
C LEU A 86 -10.02 -4.10 14.53
N TYR A 87 -10.48 -3.40 15.57
CA TYR A 87 -10.89 -2.01 15.42
C TYR A 87 -9.70 -1.16 14.99
N THR A 88 -9.81 -0.52 13.83
CA THR A 88 -8.66 0.09 13.18
C THR A 88 -8.81 1.61 13.09
N TYR A 89 -7.78 2.30 13.58
CA TYR A 89 -7.55 3.70 13.30
C TYR A 89 -6.72 3.82 12.02
N ASP A 90 -7.33 4.35 10.96
CA ASP A 90 -6.69 4.56 9.67
C ASP A 90 -5.89 5.87 9.68
N GLU A 91 -4.57 5.78 9.50
CA GLU A 91 -3.67 6.95 9.48
C GLU A 91 -4.03 7.94 8.36
N ALA A 92 -4.57 7.47 7.23
CA ALA A 92 -5.08 8.34 6.18
C ALA A 92 -6.34 9.10 6.59
N GLY A 93 -7.07 8.59 7.59
CA GLY A 93 -8.27 9.21 8.13
C GLY A 93 -9.54 8.94 7.33
N LEU A 94 -9.50 8.08 6.31
CA LEU A 94 -10.67 7.79 5.46
C LEU A 94 -11.79 7.08 6.23
N GLY A 95 -11.42 6.20 7.15
CA GLY A 95 -12.34 5.45 8.01
C GLY A 95 -12.36 5.91 9.48
N SER A 96 -11.55 6.90 9.86
CA SER A 96 -11.31 7.26 11.25
C SER A 96 -11.49 8.77 11.51
N PRO A 97 -12.72 9.23 11.81
CA PRO A 97 -12.97 10.66 12.11
C PRO A 97 -12.11 11.21 13.24
N LEU A 98 -11.77 10.37 14.23
CA LEU A 98 -10.89 10.74 15.33
C LEU A 98 -9.50 11.13 14.84
N VAL A 99 -8.92 10.36 13.92
CA VAL A 99 -7.61 10.66 13.31
C VAL A 99 -7.64 12.00 12.56
N LEU A 100 -8.70 12.26 11.80
CA LEU A 100 -8.88 13.57 11.13
C LEU A 100 -8.92 14.73 12.13
N HIS A 101 -9.62 14.54 13.25
CA HIS A 101 -9.69 15.56 14.30
C HIS A 101 -8.29 15.89 14.86
N TYR A 102 -7.44 14.88 15.13
CA TYR A 102 -6.06 15.12 15.58
C TYR A 102 -5.21 15.83 14.52
N ARG A 103 -5.35 15.46 13.26
CA ARG A 103 -4.65 16.12 12.14
C ARG A 103 -5.01 17.60 12.04
N ASP A 104 -6.29 17.93 12.18
CA ASP A 104 -6.76 19.32 12.12
C ASP A 104 -6.28 20.12 13.34
N LEU A 105 -6.28 19.51 14.52
CA LEU A 105 -5.94 20.18 15.76
C LEU A 105 -4.43 20.40 15.94
N TYR A 106 -3.62 19.40 15.65
CA TYR A 106 -2.17 19.40 15.99
C TYR A 106 -1.24 19.60 14.80
N GLN A 107 -1.74 19.61 13.58
CA GLN A 107 -0.92 19.76 12.37
C GLN A 107 0.22 18.72 12.31
N THR A 108 1.49 19.17 12.23
CA THR A 108 2.65 18.28 12.03
C THR A 108 2.84 17.22 13.13
N PRO A 109 2.75 17.50 14.46
CA PRO A 109 2.97 16.47 15.48
C PRO A 109 1.72 15.62 15.77
N TRP A 110 0.66 15.69 14.95
CA TRP A 110 -0.60 15.00 15.19
C TRP A 110 -0.43 13.49 15.40
N TRP A 111 0.50 12.86 14.69
CA TRP A 111 0.71 11.41 14.72
C TRP A 111 1.07 10.94 16.13
N ILE A 112 2.11 11.52 16.70
CA ILE A 112 2.54 11.13 18.06
C ILE A 112 1.50 11.52 19.11
N ARG A 113 0.82 12.66 18.98
CA ARG A 113 -0.27 13.07 19.87
C ARG A 113 -1.43 12.10 19.83
N PHE A 114 -1.78 11.63 18.65
CA PHE A 114 -2.79 10.58 18.51
C PHE A 114 -2.36 9.30 19.22
N VAL A 115 -1.13 8.84 19.02
CA VAL A 115 -0.62 7.61 19.64
C VAL A 115 -0.53 7.75 21.18
N GLU A 116 -0.10 8.90 21.69
CA GLU A 116 -0.04 9.19 23.12
C GLU A 116 -1.42 9.10 23.81
N ASP A 117 -2.45 9.62 23.16
CA ASP A 117 -3.79 9.72 23.75
C ASP A 117 -4.65 8.47 23.49
N ALA A 118 -4.64 7.96 22.25
CA ALA A 118 -5.44 6.81 21.86
C ALA A 118 -4.83 5.48 22.32
N LYS A 119 -3.50 5.41 22.47
CA LYS A 119 -2.72 4.24 22.90
C LYS A 119 -3.17 2.96 22.18
N PRO A 120 -3.15 2.92 20.83
CA PRO A 120 -3.53 1.72 20.11
C PRO A 120 -2.67 0.53 20.56
N ASP A 121 -3.29 -0.63 20.72
CA ASP A 121 -2.60 -1.85 21.20
C ASP A 121 -1.54 -2.29 20.17
N TRP A 122 -1.83 -2.09 18.90
CA TRP A 122 -0.97 -2.45 17.77
C TRP A 122 -0.74 -1.26 16.85
N ILE A 123 0.52 -1.09 16.42
CA ILE A 123 0.90 -0.08 15.43
C ILE A 123 1.65 -0.76 14.30
N ILE A 124 1.21 -0.54 13.05
CA ILE A 124 1.92 -1.03 11.87
C ILE A 124 2.43 0.15 11.07
N GLN A 125 3.74 0.16 10.85
CA GLN A 125 4.42 1.18 10.08
C GLN A 125 5.29 0.57 8.98
N ARG A 126 5.59 1.36 7.95
CA ARG A 126 6.47 0.95 6.87
C ARG A 126 7.94 1.14 7.24
N GLU A 127 8.84 0.63 6.41
CA GLU A 127 10.29 0.63 6.60
C GLU A 127 10.89 2.00 6.99
N HIS A 128 10.34 3.12 6.48
CA HIS A 128 10.81 4.45 6.83
C HIS A 128 10.71 4.76 8.33
N PHE A 129 9.81 4.09 9.06
CA PHE A 129 9.69 4.24 10.50
C PHE A 129 10.88 3.65 11.30
N LYS A 130 11.76 2.88 10.67
CA LYS A 130 13.08 2.53 11.26
C LYS A 130 13.91 3.77 11.62
N LYS A 131 13.62 4.90 10.98
CA LYS A 131 14.20 6.22 11.27
C LYS A 131 13.21 7.12 12.02
N PHE A 132 12.18 6.54 12.63
CA PHE A 132 11.08 7.25 13.28
C PHE A 132 10.42 8.32 12.40
N THR A 133 10.37 8.05 11.10
CA THR A 133 9.68 8.91 10.13
C THR A 133 8.34 8.29 9.77
N THR A 134 7.26 9.01 10.01
CA THR A 134 5.90 8.57 9.69
C THR A 134 5.67 8.55 8.17
N TYR A 135 4.62 7.89 7.72
CA TYR A 135 4.25 7.85 6.31
C TYR A 135 4.09 9.25 5.68
N GLN A 136 3.63 10.22 6.46
CA GLN A 136 3.46 11.60 6.01
C GLN A 136 4.75 12.44 6.07
N GLY A 137 5.89 11.84 6.40
CA GLY A 137 7.19 12.47 6.38
C GLY A 137 7.54 13.25 7.66
N TYR A 138 6.73 13.16 8.72
CA TYR A 138 7.10 13.70 10.02
C TYR A 138 8.11 12.76 10.70
N THR A 139 9.25 13.30 11.13
CA THR A 139 10.24 12.56 11.90
C THR A 139 10.10 12.96 13.38
N LEU A 140 9.90 11.95 14.22
CA LEU A 140 9.78 12.13 15.67
C LEU A 140 11.09 12.72 16.22
N ASN A 141 10.98 13.71 17.10
CA ASN A 141 12.14 14.22 17.84
C ASN A 141 12.62 13.22 18.91
N GLU A 142 13.77 13.45 19.52
CA GLU A 142 14.38 12.52 20.49
C GLU A 142 13.46 12.19 21.67
N THR A 143 12.72 13.16 22.19
CA THR A 143 11.78 12.95 23.31
C THR A 143 10.61 12.06 22.89
N GLU A 144 10.05 12.29 21.70
CA GLU A 144 8.96 11.51 21.13
C GLU A 144 9.40 10.08 20.78
N GLN A 145 10.62 9.92 20.26
CA GLN A 145 11.21 8.61 20.01
C GLN A 145 11.37 7.82 21.32
N GLN A 146 11.92 8.46 22.36
CA GLN A 146 12.09 7.81 23.63
C GLN A 146 10.74 7.42 24.23
N TRP A 147 9.75 8.33 24.21
CA TRP A 147 8.40 8.03 24.65
C TRP A 147 7.82 6.82 23.91
N PHE A 148 7.97 6.78 22.57
CA PHE A 148 7.47 5.66 21.76
C PHE A 148 8.14 4.34 22.15
N LEU A 149 9.46 4.32 22.31
CA LEU A 149 10.23 3.12 22.71
C LEU A 149 9.94 2.66 24.14
N ASP A 150 9.56 3.57 25.02
CA ASP A 150 9.16 3.22 26.39
C ASP A 150 7.77 2.54 26.43
N HIS A 151 6.91 2.83 25.43
CA HIS A 151 5.53 2.37 25.42
C HIS A 151 5.26 1.26 24.39
N TYR A 152 6.10 1.12 23.36
CA TYR A 152 5.91 0.16 22.29
C TYR A 152 7.21 -0.62 22.01
N HIS A 153 7.06 -1.91 21.78
CA HIS A 153 8.18 -2.74 21.32
C HIS A 153 7.90 -3.35 19.94
N LEU A 154 8.96 -3.54 19.18
CA LEU A 154 8.87 -4.21 17.89
C LEU A 154 8.67 -5.71 18.12
N VAL A 155 7.54 -6.25 17.65
CA VAL A 155 7.20 -7.68 17.74
C VAL A 155 7.70 -8.44 16.52
N ASP A 156 7.49 -7.88 15.33
CA ASP A 156 7.84 -8.54 14.08
C ASP A 156 8.17 -7.52 12.98
N GLU A 157 8.98 -7.96 12.01
CA GLU A 157 9.26 -7.24 10.78
C GLU A 157 9.00 -8.16 9.59
N ILE A 158 7.97 -7.85 8.81
CA ILE A 158 7.64 -8.59 7.60
C ILE A 158 8.21 -7.86 6.40
N SER A 159 9.29 -8.42 5.83
CA SER A 159 9.99 -7.87 4.68
C SER A 159 9.53 -8.52 3.39
N TYR A 160 9.20 -7.68 2.43
CA TYR A 160 8.86 -8.10 1.08
C TYR A 160 10.10 -8.09 0.20
N GLN A 161 10.37 -9.22 -0.47
CA GLN A 161 11.45 -9.33 -1.44
C GLN A 161 10.88 -9.65 -2.83
N PRO A 162 11.32 -8.97 -3.91
CA PRO A 162 10.84 -9.24 -5.26
C PRO A 162 11.03 -10.70 -5.72
N GLN A 163 12.01 -11.40 -5.15
CA GLN A 163 12.27 -12.80 -5.45
C GLN A 163 11.21 -13.77 -4.91
N ASP A 164 10.39 -13.36 -3.94
CA ASP A 164 9.33 -14.20 -3.38
C ASP A 164 8.21 -14.48 -4.39
N PHE A 165 8.22 -13.79 -5.54
CA PHE A 165 7.34 -14.04 -6.69
C PHE A 165 7.93 -14.99 -7.74
N THR A 166 8.82 -15.91 -7.37
CA THR A 166 9.42 -16.87 -8.30
C THR A 166 8.40 -17.73 -9.05
N THR A 167 7.21 -17.90 -8.49
CA THR A 167 6.10 -18.62 -9.09
C THR A 167 5.31 -17.82 -10.12
N GLN A 168 5.57 -16.52 -10.26
CA GLN A 168 4.85 -15.66 -11.18
C GLN A 168 5.38 -15.79 -12.63
N PRO A 169 4.51 -15.56 -13.64
CA PRO A 169 4.93 -15.51 -15.03
C PRO A 169 6.08 -14.53 -15.26
N PHE A 170 7.01 -14.87 -16.16
CA PHE A 170 8.20 -14.07 -16.45
C PHE A 170 7.92 -12.58 -16.70
N LEU A 171 6.86 -12.28 -17.46
CA LEU A 171 6.44 -10.89 -17.73
C LEU A 171 6.02 -10.14 -16.46
N THR A 172 5.33 -10.80 -15.55
CA THR A 172 4.92 -10.22 -14.28
C THR A 172 6.13 -9.89 -13.42
N ARG A 173 7.13 -10.80 -13.37
CA ARG A 173 8.41 -10.55 -12.69
C ARG A 173 9.21 -9.40 -13.28
N LEU A 174 9.25 -9.32 -14.63
CA LEU A 174 9.98 -8.25 -15.34
C LEU A 174 9.35 -6.87 -15.11
N LEU A 175 8.02 -6.82 -15.01
CA LEU A 175 7.25 -5.59 -14.85
C LEU A 175 6.96 -5.25 -13.38
N SER A 176 7.11 -6.20 -12.47
CA SER A 176 7.06 -5.96 -11.03
C SER A 176 8.38 -5.33 -10.56
N MET A 177 8.62 -4.10 -10.94
CA MET A 177 9.64 -3.25 -10.31
C MET A 177 9.19 -2.88 -8.88
N GLY A 178 8.93 -3.90 -8.04
CA GLY A 178 8.62 -3.69 -6.64
C GLY A 178 9.89 -3.29 -5.91
N SER A 179 9.96 -2.08 -5.41
CA SER A 179 10.85 -1.76 -4.32
C SER A 179 10.62 -2.78 -3.20
N ALA A 180 11.68 -3.29 -2.61
CA ALA A 180 11.59 -3.96 -1.32
C ALA A 180 10.80 -3.03 -0.38
N ASP A 181 9.89 -3.60 0.37
CA ASP A 181 9.07 -2.88 1.35
C ASP A 181 9.04 -3.74 2.60
N SER A 182 9.06 -3.15 3.76
CA SER A 182 8.91 -3.88 5.00
C SER A 182 7.86 -3.20 5.88
N TYR A 183 7.17 -4.03 6.65
CA TYR A 183 6.23 -3.60 7.66
C TYR A 183 6.76 -3.94 9.03
N LEU A 184 6.75 -2.97 9.90
CA LEU A 184 7.14 -3.06 11.30
C LEU A 184 5.88 -3.17 12.13
N ILE A 185 5.79 -4.22 12.94
CA ILE A 185 4.65 -4.50 13.81
C ILE A 185 5.08 -4.21 15.24
N TYR A 186 4.46 -3.22 15.86
CA TYR A 186 4.69 -2.82 17.23
C TYR A 186 3.50 -3.19 18.10
N GLU A 187 3.77 -3.63 19.32
CA GLU A 187 2.78 -3.86 20.38
C GLU A 187 3.04 -2.92 21.55
N ILE A 188 1.97 -2.48 22.20
CA ILE A 188 2.05 -1.67 23.41
C ILE A 188 2.63 -2.49 24.57
N ASN A 189 3.50 -1.89 25.37
CA ASN A 189 4.04 -2.49 26.59
C ASN A 189 2.92 -2.50 27.66
N ARG A 190 2.41 -3.67 27.98
CA ARG A 190 1.36 -3.87 29.01
C ARG A 190 1.95 -4.07 30.38
#